data_502198ced6e335b5cccd75edaae1c08e
#
_entry.id   502198ced6e335b5cccd75edaae1c08e
#
_cell.length_a   1.000
_cell.length_b   1.000
_cell.length_c   1.000
_cell.angle_alpha   90.00
_cell.angle_beta   90.00
_cell.angle_gamma   90.00
#
_symmetry.space_group_name_H-M   'P 1'
#
loop_
_entity.id
_entity.type
_entity.pdbx_description
1 polymer ?
#
loop_
_entity_poly.entity_id
_entity_poly.type
_entity_poly.pdbx_seq_one_letter_code
_entity_poly.pdbx_strand_id
1 'polypeptide(L)'
;MIKIKFENLLVSIVVSVVVFFNTISTTMLDRTFFQVKVNFLFLVVLLLGLRFLYKMRVSYKYLILSILLLLSGVLVYFQTNRLNFLVYSMLLVLLVNVDMKVVLRNYVIVAGILVVGVFLLSLVGMIPNLQYNRAGVIRNSFGFIYPTDFASHCFYLFLAISYLLKDKLIWTRSLFGVLLSAFIIKYCDARLNALSILLATAIFMYFYYLFTEFLLTNTTFTVII
;
A
#
# COMPACT_ATOMS: atom_id res chain seq x y z
N MET A 1 11.25 -26.92 -5.24
CA MET A 1 11.82 -25.59 -5.50
C MET A 1 11.15 -24.84 -6.65
N ILE A 2 10.90 -25.44 -7.81
CA ILE A 2 10.24 -24.83 -8.99
C ILE A 2 8.81 -24.37 -8.69
N LYS A 3 8.02 -25.16 -7.96
CA LYS A 3 6.62 -24.87 -7.61
C LYS A 3 6.47 -23.60 -6.77
N ILE A 4 7.34 -23.36 -5.79
CA ILE A 4 7.33 -22.15 -4.93
C ILE A 4 7.68 -20.90 -5.75
N LYS A 5 8.62 -21.02 -6.72
CA LYS A 5 8.96 -19.90 -7.61
C LYS A 5 7.78 -19.48 -8.51
N PHE A 6 7.03 -20.46 -9.03
CA PHE A 6 5.87 -20.19 -9.88
C PHE A 6 4.72 -19.51 -9.10
N GLU A 7 4.45 -19.96 -7.88
CA GLU A 7 3.43 -19.36 -7.02
C GLU A 7 3.76 -17.90 -6.68
N ASN A 8 5.02 -17.62 -6.32
CA ASN A 8 5.47 -16.26 -6.05
C ASN A 8 5.39 -15.36 -7.28
N LEU A 9 5.72 -15.89 -8.47
CA LEU A 9 5.60 -15.16 -9.73
C LEU A 9 4.14 -14.79 -10.00
N LEU A 10 3.21 -15.73 -9.86
CA LEU A 10 1.80 -15.50 -10.10
C LEU A 10 1.22 -14.45 -9.12
N VAL A 11 1.58 -14.54 -7.83
CA VAL A 11 1.21 -13.53 -6.83
C VAL A 11 1.78 -12.17 -7.21
N SER A 12 3.05 -12.12 -7.63
CA SER A 12 3.70 -10.88 -8.03
C SER A 12 2.98 -10.20 -9.18
N ILE A 13 2.62 -10.96 -10.22
CA ILE A 13 1.86 -10.44 -11.36
C ILE A 13 0.51 -9.87 -10.91
N VAL A 14 -0.22 -10.63 -10.11
CA VAL A 14 -1.55 -10.22 -9.67
C VAL A 14 -1.50 -8.97 -8.79
N VAL A 15 -0.62 -8.96 -7.78
CA VAL A 15 -0.44 -7.79 -6.92
C VAL A 15 -0.05 -6.57 -7.76
N SER A 16 0.89 -6.75 -8.71
CA SER A 16 1.32 -5.67 -9.60
C SER A 16 0.17 -5.12 -10.43
N VAL A 17 -0.66 -5.97 -10.99
CA VAL A 17 -1.82 -5.57 -11.80
C VAL A 17 -2.86 -4.83 -10.94
N VAL A 18 -3.21 -5.37 -9.77
CA VAL A 18 -4.16 -4.72 -8.87
C VAL A 18 -3.66 -3.36 -8.40
N VAL A 19 -2.39 -3.29 -7.98
CA VAL A 19 -1.76 -2.04 -7.54
C VAL A 19 -1.71 -1.02 -8.68
N PHE A 20 -1.34 -1.45 -9.89
CA PHE A 20 -1.29 -0.59 -11.07
C PHE A 20 -2.65 0.07 -11.35
N PHE A 21 -3.71 -0.73 -11.48
CA PHE A 21 -5.04 -0.19 -11.77
C PHE A 21 -5.62 0.63 -10.61
N ASN A 22 -5.40 0.19 -9.37
CA ASN A 22 -5.86 0.95 -8.21
C ASN A 22 -5.16 2.31 -8.10
N THR A 23 -3.85 2.37 -8.36
CA THR A 23 -3.11 3.64 -8.33
C THR A 23 -3.50 4.55 -9.49
N ILE A 24 -3.60 4.03 -10.72
CA ILE A 24 -3.99 4.83 -11.89
C ILE A 24 -5.39 5.41 -11.73
N SER A 25 -6.34 4.66 -11.20
CA SER A 25 -7.73 5.11 -11.01
C SER A 25 -7.86 6.35 -10.10
N THR A 26 -6.85 6.64 -9.29
CA THR A 26 -6.78 7.84 -8.44
C THR A 26 -6.00 9.00 -9.09
N THR A 27 -5.50 8.82 -10.31
CA THR A 27 -4.69 9.81 -11.04
C THR A 27 -5.46 10.45 -12.19
N MET A 28 -4.95 11.57 -12.66
CA MET A 28 -5.46 12.23 -13.87
C MET A 28 -5.11 11.49 -15.16
N LEU A 29 -4.16 10.51 -15.10
CA LEU A 29 -3.85 9.62 -16.22
C LEU A 29 -5.04 8.78 -16.64
N ASP A 30 -5.82 8.26 -15.69
CA ASP A 30 -7.02 7.48 -15.98
C ASP A 30 -8.05 8.28 -16.79
N ARG A 31 -8.23 9.56 -16.44
CA ARG A 31 -9.16 10.44 -17.13
C ARG A 31 -8.71 10.87 -18.54
N THR A 32 -7.40 10.93 -18.77
CA THR A 32 -6.83 11.43 -20.04
C THR A 32 -6.50 10.30 -21.00
N PHE A 33 -6.07 9.15 -20.54
CA PHE A 33 -5.51 8.09 -21.36
C PHE A 33 -6.15 6.70 -21.17
N PHE A 34 -6.75 6.43 -19.99
CA PHE A 34 -7.22 5.09 -19.63
C PHE A 34 -8.65 5.15 -19.07
N GLN A 35 -9.61 4.63 -19.84
CA GLN A 35 -10.94 4.30 -19.29
C GLN A 35 -10.89 2.90 -18.68
N VAL A 36 -10.33 2.80 -17.46
CA VAL A 36 -10.19 1.50 -16.76
C VAL A 36 -11.56 0.98 -16.36
N LYS A 37 -11.99 -0.11 -17.00
CA LYS A 37 -13.22 -0.80 -16.61
C LYS A 37 -12.92 -1.78 -15.47
N VAL A 38 -13.71 -1.71 -14.41
CA VAL A 38 -13.66 -2.58 -13.21
C VAL A 38 -13.69 -4.08 -13.57
N ASN A 39 -14.21 -4.44 -14.76
CA ASN A 39 -14.27 -5.81 -15.28
C ASN A 39 -12.91 -6.51 -15.35
N PHE A 40 -11.80 -5.75 -15.55
CA PHE A 40 -10.46 -6.33 -15.59
C PHE A 40 -9.98 -6.76 -14.19
N LEU A 41 -10.25 -5.95 -13.16
CA LEU A 41 -9.97 -6.32 -11.76
C LEU A 41 -10.73 -7.60 -11.37
N PHE A 42 -11.96 -7.75 -11.86
CA PHE A 42 -12.76 -8.96 -11.64
C PHE A 42 -12.10 -10.21 -12.23
N LEU A 43 -11.57 -10.12 -13.43
CA LEU A 43 -10.87 -11.22 -14.10
C LEU A 43 -9.60 -11.65 -13.34
N VAL A 44 -8.83 -10.68 -12.84
CA VAL A 44 -7.64 -10.95 -12.02
C VAL A 44 -8.01 -11.66 -10.73
N VAL A 45 -9.08 -11.22 -10.07
CA VAL A 45 -9.59 -11.84 -8.83
C VAL A 45 -10.12 -13.26 -9.09
N LEU A 46 -10.75 -13.50 -10.24
CA LEU A 46 -11.24 -14.81 -10.63
C LEU A 46 -10.10 -15.80 -10.88
N LEU A 47 -9.03 -15.37 -11.53
CA LEU A 47 -7.81 -16.17 -11.72
C LEU A 47 -7.16 -16.54 -10.37
N LEU A 48 -7.20 -15.63 -9.39
CA LEU A 48 -6.74 -15.90 -8.03
C LEU A 48 -7.67 -16.87 -7.28
N GLY A 49 -8.98 -16.77 -7.47
CA GLY A 49 -9.95 -17.71 -6.90
C GLY A 49 -9.67 -19.15 -7.35
N LEU A 50 -9.32 -19.34 -8.61
CA LEU A 50 -8.89 -20.63 -9.13
C LEU A 50 -7.62 -21.15 -8.44
N ARG A 51 -6.67 -20.28 -8.12
CA ARG A 51 -5.49 -20.67 -7.33
C ARG A 51 -5.86 -21.14 -5.92
N PHE A 52 -6.81 -20.46 -5.26
CA PHE A 52 -7.29 -20.85 -3.93
C PHE A 52 -7.89 -22.25 -3.94
N LEU A 53 -8.72 -22.56 -4.91
CA LEU A 53 -9.33 -23.90 -5.07
C LEU A 53 -8.27 -24.97 -5.32
N TYR A 54 -7.19 -24.66 -6.04
CA TYR A 54 -6.10 -25.60 -6.34
C TYR A 54 -5.19 -25.90 -5.13
N LYS A 55 -5.11 -25.00 -4.14
CA LYS A 55 -4.14 -25.06 -3.03
C LYS A 55 -4.75 -25.33 -1.66
N MET A 56 -5.94 -25.90 -1.55
CA MET A 56 -6.71 -26.10 -0.31
C MET A 56 -6.00 -26.88 0.82
N ARG A 57 -4.91 -26.29 1.38
CA ARG A 57 -4.35 -26.64 2.70
C ARG A 57 -4.46 -25.45 3.66
N VAL A 58 -5.67 -24.92 3.80
CA VAL A 58 -5.93 -23.78 4.69
C VAL A 58 -6.50 -24.33 6.01
N SER A 59 -5.94 -23.88 7.14
CA SER A 59 -6.52 -24.19 8.46
C SER A 59 -7.98 -23.73 8.50
N TYR A 60 -8.86 -24.51 9.16
CA TYR A 60 -10.28 -24.19 9.26
C TYR A 60 -10.56 -22.78 9.83
N LYS A 61 -9.69 -22.26 10.70
CA LYS A 61 -9.76 -20.89 11.25
C LYS A 61 -9.66 -19.82 10.13
N TYR A 62 -8.72 -20.00 9.22
CA TYR A 62 -8.58 -19.09 8.07
C TYR A 62 -9.72 -19.25 7.07
N LEU A 63 -10.30 -20.44 6.96
CA LEU A 63 -11.46 -20.69 6.11
C LEU A 63 -12.69 -19.91 6.63
N ILE A 64 -12.95 -19.97 7.94
CA ILE A 64 -14.05 -19.21 8.56
C ILE A 64 -13.84 -17.70 8.37
N LEU A 65 -12.64 -17.19 8.64
CA LEU A 65 -12.32 -15.78 8.45
C LEU A 65 -12.48 -15.34 6.98
N SER A 66 -12.09 -16.20 6.04
CA SER A 66 -12.25 -15.95 4.61
C SER A 66 -13.72 -15.89 4.19
N ILE A 67 -14.54 -16.78 4.71
CA ILE A 67 -15.99 -16.78 4.46
C ILE A 67 -16.63 -15.50 5.01
N LEU A 68 -16.29 -15.10 6.24
CA LEU A 68 -16.80 -13.86 6.85
C LEU A 68 -16.40 -12.61 6.05
N LEU A 69 -15.15 -12.55 5.58
CA LEU A 69 -14.63 -11.47 4.72
C LEU A 69 -15.40 -11.42 3.38
N LEU A 70 -15.61 -12.55 2.73
CA LEU A 70 -16.36 -12.63 1.47
C LEU A 70 -17.83 -12.25 1.66
N LEU A 71 -18.46 -12.72 2.72
CA LEU A 71 -19.85 -12.36 3.05
C LEU A 71 -19.99 -10.85 3.28
N SER A 72 -19.05 -10.23 4.03
CA SER A 72 -19.06 -8.78 4.23
C SER A 72 -18.90 -8.03 2.90
N GLY A 73 -18.04 -8.52 2.00
CA GLY A 73 -17.86 -7.99 0.64
C GLY A 73 -19.13 -8.04 -0.20
N VAL A 74 -19.84 -9.16 -0.15
CA VAL A 74 -21.11 -9.38 -0.85
C VAL A 74 -22.21 -8.47 -0.29
N LEU A 75 -22.32 -8.35 1.04
CA LEU A 75 -23.31 -7.47 1.68
C LEU A 75 -23.10 -6.00 1.30
N VAL A 76 -21.85 -5.54 1.31
CA VAL A 76 -21.53 -4.16 0.89
C VAL A 76 -21.83 -3.95 -0.59
N TYR A 77 -21.56 -4.94 -1.44
CA TYR A 77 -21.92 -4.87 -2.86
C TYR A 77 -23.42 -4.69 -3.06
N PHE A 78 -24.26 -5.48 -2.39
CA PHE A 78 -25.72 -5.35 -2.48
C PHE A 78 -26.25 -3.99 -2.00
N GLN A 79 -25.59 -3.38 -1.00
CA GLN A 79 -25.99 -2.06 -0.47
C GLN A 79 -25.53 -0.89 -1.36
N THR A 80 -24.33 -0.99 -1.94
CA THR A 80 -23.67 0.16 -2.58
C THR A 80 -23.57 0.05 -4.10
N ASN A 81 -23.85 -1.12 -4.68
CA ASN A 81 -23.61 -1.46 -6.10
C ASN A 81 -22.13 -1.25 -6.53
N ARG A 82 -21.18 -1.23 -5.56
CA ARG A 82 -19.75 -1.02 -5.81
C ARG A 82 -18.99 -2.31 -5.60
N LEU A 83 -18.35 -2.80 -6.67
CA LEU A 83 -17.56 -4.05 -6.65
C LEU A 83 -16.23 -3.93 -5.89
N ASN A 84 -15.73 -2.71 -5.67
CA ASN A 84 -14.39 -2.48 -5.12
C ASN A 84 -14.16 -3.22 -3.80
N PHE A 85 -15.11 -3.14 -2.86
CA PHE A 85 -14.96 -3.78 -1.56
C PHE A 85 -14.94 -5.32 -1.67
N LEU A 86 -15.77 -5.89 -2.52
CA LEU A 86 -15.78 -7.33 -2.80
C LEU A 86 -14.45 -7.78 -3.41
N VAL A 87 -13.89 -7.02 -4.37
CA VAL A 87 -12.59 -7.29 -4.98
C VAL A 87 -11.47 -7.27 -3.94
N TYR A 88 -11.45 -6.29 -3.04
CA TYR A 88 -10.45 -6.23 -1.98
C TYR A 88 -10.62 -7.37 -0.96
N SER A 89 -11.84 -7.76 -0.61
CA SER A 89 -12.11 -8.90 0.26
C SER A 89 -11.57 -10.19 -0.35
N MET A 90 -11.83 -10.41 -1.64
CA MET A 90 -11.28 -11.54 -2.40
C MET A 90 -9.75 -11.51 -2.45
N LEU A 91 -9.15 -10.35 -2.70
CA LEU A 91 -7.69 -10.19 -2.71
C LEU A 91 -7.08 -10.57 -1.35
N LEU A 92 -7.66 -10.10 -0.24
CA LEU A 92 -7.19 -10.44 1.10
C LEU A 92 -7.23 -11.96 1.36
N VAL A 93 -8.32 -12.64 0.98
CA VAL A 93 -8.45 -14.09 1.09
C VAL A 93 -7.36 -14.81 0.29
N LEU A 94 -7.03 -14.30 -0.88
CA LEU A 94 -6.03 -14.91 -1.77
C LEU A 94 -4.59 -14.69 -1.33
N LEU A 95 -4.34 -13.63 -0.56
CA LEU A 95 -3.03 -13.34 0.03
C LEU A 95 -2.76 -14.13 1.31
N VAL A 96 -3.73 -14.89 1.84
CA VAL A 96 -3.51 -15.81 2.96
C VAL A 96 -2.39 -16.79 2.61
N ASN A 97 -1.44 -16.97 3.52
CA ASN A 97 -0.22 -17.78 3.36
C ASN A 97 0.77 -17.30 2.27
N VAL A 98 0.68 -16.06 1.83
CA VAL A 98 1.68 -15.43 0.96
C VAL A 98 2.68 -14.67 1.81
N ASP A 99 3.97 -14.74 1.46
CA ASP A 99 4.98 -13.94 2.14
C ASP A 99 4.71 -12.43 1.91
N MET A 100 4.42 -11.72 3.01
CA MET A 100 4.14 -10.29 2.97
C MET A 100 5.26 -9.47 2.33
N LYS A 101 6.52 -9.93 2.43
CA LYS A 101 7.65 -9.24 1.78
C LYS A 101 7.53 -9.24 0.26
N VAL A 102 7.02 -10.35 -0.34
CA VAL A 102 6.81 -10.43 -1.78
C VAL A 102 5.72 -9.43 -2.20
N VAL A 103 4.62 -9.39 -1.46
CA VAL A 103 3.50 -8.46 -1.71
C VAL A 103 3.97 -7.01 -1.62
N LEU A 104 4.63 -6.64 -0.51
CA LEU A 104 5.08 -5.27 -0.27
C LEU A 104 6.18 -4.83 -1.24
N ARG A 105 7.10 -5.73 -1.64
CA ARG A 105 8.11 -5.40 -2.64
C ARG A 105 7.46 -5.03 -3.99
N ASN A 106 6.50 -5.83 -4.45
CA ASN A 106 5.77 -5.55 -5.69
C ASN A 106 4.97 -4.24 -5.59
N TYR A 107 4.30 -4.03 -4.44
CA TYR A 107 3.60 -2.79 -4.16
C TYR A 107 4.54 -1.57 -4.26
N VAL A 108 5.69 -1.61 -3.57
CA VAL A 108 6.66 -0.49 -3.56
C VAL A 108 7.19 -0.21 -4.97
N ILE A 109 7.49 -1.25 -5.75
CA ILE A 109 8.00 -1.07 -7.11
C ILE A 109 6.92 -0.43 -8.00
N VAL A 110 5.73 -1.03 -8.06
CA VAL A 110 4.68 -0.58 -8.99
C VAL A 110 4.09 0.75 -8.57
N ALA A 111 3.65 0.88 -7.32
CA ALA A 111 3.08 2.13 -6.80
C ALA A 111 4.15 3.24 -6.77
N GLY A 112 5.40 2.92 -6.41
CA GLY A 112 6.50 3.87 -6.40
C GLY A 112 6.77 4.46 -7.79
N ILE A 113 6.90 3.62 -8.81
CA ILE A 113 7.08 4.08 -10.20
C ILE A 113 5.91 4.95 -10.64
N LEU A 114 4.68 4.54 -10.36
CA LEU A 114 3.49 5.29 -10.75
C LEU A 114 3.37 6.63 -10.01
N VAL A 115 3.53 6.64 -8.69
CA VAL A 115 3.41 7.87 -7.88
C VAL A 115 4.49 8.87 -8.25
N VAL A 116 5.75 8.43 -8.38
CA VAL A 116 6.86 9.30 -8.81
C VAL A 116 6.66 9.76 -10.25
N GLY A 117 6.28 8.84 -11.15
CA GLY A 117 6.02 9.17 -12.56
C GLY A 117 4.90 10.22 -12.72
N VAL A 118 3.76 10.00 -12.08
CA VAL A 118 2.62 10.96 -12.10
C VAL A 118 3.01 12.31 -11.51
N PHE A 119 3.74 12.31 -10.40
CA PHE A 119 4.26 13.53 -9.78
C PHE A 119 5.16 14.31 -10.73
N LEU A 120 6.14 13.65 -11.36
CA LEU A 120 7.05 14.28 -12.31
C LEU A 120 6.32 14.80 -13.56
N LEU A 121 5.42 14.00 -14.14
CA LEU A 121 4.61 14.41 -15.29
C LEU A 121 3.70 15.61 -14.96
N SER A 122 3.23 15.71 -13.73
CA SER A 122 2.46 16.86 -13.27
C SER A 122 3.33 18.11 -13.10
N LEU A 123 4.57 17.97 -12.63
CA LEU A 123 5.51 19.09 -12.51
C LEU A 123 5.93 19.66 -13.88
N VAL A 124 6.07 18.78 -14.89
CA VAL A 124 6.40 19.19 -16.26
C VAL A 124 5.16 19.74 -17.02
N GLY A 125 3.97 19.63 -16.44
CA GLY A 125 2.73 20.11 -17.05
C GLY A 125 2.11 19.17 -18.08
N MET A 126 2.62 17.93 -18.21
CA MET A 126 2.03 16.90 -19.10
C MET A 126 0.71 16.35 -18.54
N ILE A 127 0.55 16.38 -17.22
CA ILE A 127 -0.68 15.99 -16.52
C ILE A 127 -1.12 17.18 -15.68
N PRO A 128 -2.44 17.52 -15.63
CA PRO A 128 -2.91 18.66 -14.86
C PRO A 128 -2.68 18.49 -13.37
N ASN A 129 -2.10 19.50 -12.73
CA ASN A 129 -2.06 19.60 -11.27
C ASN A 129 -3.33 20.31 -10.80
N LEU A 130 -4.33 19.54 -10.37
CA LEU A 130 -5.56 20.12 -9.85
C LEU A 130 -5.30 20.84 -8.54
N GLN A 131 -5.79 22.07 -8.46
CA GLN A 131 -5.68 22.91 -7.27
C GLN A 131 -7.04 23.03 -6.60
N TYR A 132 -7.08 22.83 -5.30
CA TYR A 132 -8.28 22.93 -4.48
C TYR A 132 -8.11 24.02 -3.44
N ASN A 133 -9.06 24.92 -3.33
CA ASN A 133 -9.06 25.92 -2.25
C ASN A 133 -9.85 25.39 -1.05
N ARG A 134 -9.22 25.41 0.13
CA ARG A 134 -9.86 25.08 1.39
C ARG A 134 -9.52 26.14 2.43
N ALA A 135 -10.51 26.96 2.80
CA ALA A 135 -10.34 28.02 3.80
C ALA A 135 -9.15 28.95 3.48
N GLY A 136 -8.99 29.35 2.21
CA GLY A 136 -7.90 30.24 1.76
C GLY A 136 -6.56 29.55 1.48
N VAL A 137 -6.43 28.23 1.73
CA VAL A 137 -5.21 27.48 1.46
C VAL A 137 -5.33 26.74 0.12
N ILE A 138 -4.39 26.97 -0.80
CA ILE A 138 -4.30 26.27 -2.08
C ILE A 138 -3.63 24.92 -1.85
N ARG A 139 -4.30 23.84 -2.24
CA ARG A 139 -3.89 22.46 -2.08
C ARG A 139 -3.58 21.85 -3.45
N ASN A 140 -2.38 21.35 -3.66
CA ASN A 140 -1.95 20.73 -4.91
C ASN A 140 -2.20 19.23 -4.88
N SER A 141 -2.71 18.68 -5.99
CA SER A 141 -2.95 17.23 -6.15
C SER A 141 -1.80 16.48 -6.83
N PHE A 142 -0.84 17.20 -7.45
CA PHE A 142 0.32 16.65 -8.12
C PHE A 142 0.00 15.52 -9.12
N GLY A 143 -1.01 15.76 -9.97
CA GLY A 143 -1.44 14.80 -11.00
C GLY A 143 -2.40 13.71 -10.50
N PHE A 144 -2.79 13.76 -9.24
CA PHE A 144 -3.85 12.92 -8.66
C PHE A 144 -5.20 13.64 -8.74
N ILE A 145 -6.29 12.89 -8.52
CA ILE A 145 -7.63 13.48 -8.52
C ILE A 145 -7.79 14.41 -7.32
N TYR A 146 -7.33 13.99 -6.13
CA TYR A 146 -7.38 14.82 -4.92
C TYR A 146 -6.01 14.91 -4.24
N PRO A 147 -5.71 16.04 -3.55
CA PRO A 147 -4.48 16.18 -2.75
C PRO A 147 -4.32 15.08 -1.69
N THR A 148 -5.44 14.60 -1.14
CA THR A 148 -5.47 13.50 -0.18
C THR A 148 -5.10 12.16 -0.79
N ASP A 149 -5.39 11.92 -2.07
CA ASP A 149 -5.02 10.67 -2.75
C ASP A 149 -3.51 10.58 -2.91
N PHE A 150 -2.87 11.66 -3.39
CA PHE A 150 -1.41 11.73 -3.45
C PHE A 150 -0.78 11.50 -2.07
N ALA A 151 -1.27 12.21 -1.04
CA ALA A 151 -0.77 12.08 0.32
C ALA A 151 -0.95 10.66 0.90
N SER A 152 -2.06 9.99 0.58
CA SER A 152 -2.32 8.62 1.00
C SER A 152 -1.37 7.63 0.33
N HIS A 153 -1.10 7.76 -0.97
CA HIS A 153 -0.11 6.93 -1.66
C HIS A 153 1.30 7.13 -1.08
N CYS A 154 1.68 8.36 -0.78
CA CYS A 154 2.95 8.66 -0.10
C CYS A 154 3.03 7.98 1.28
N PHE A 155 1.96 8.03 2.06
CA PHE A 155 1.89 7.38 3.37
C PHE A 155 2.05 5.86 3.27
N TYR A 156 1.28 5.20 2.41
CA TYR A 156 1.35 3.75 2.26
C TYR A 156 2.70 3.28 1.68
N LEU A 157 3.29 4.04 0.76
CA LEU A 157 4.65 3.78 0.27
C LEU A 157 5.68 3.90 1.39
N PHE A 158 5.59 4.95 2.22
CA PHE A 158 6.46 5.13 3.37
C PHE A 158 6.37 3.96 4.35
N LEU A 159 5.15 3.48 4.66
CA LEU A 159 4.94 2.31 5.53
C LEU A 159 5.56 1.05 4.93
N ALA A 160 5.28 0.78 3.66
CA ALA A 160 5.77 -0.42 2.98
C ALA A 160 7.30 -0.45 2.89
N ILE A 161 7.93 0.66 2.52
CA ILE A 161 9.39 0.83 2.49
C ILE A 161 9.96 0.65 3.90
N SER A 162 9.33 1.25 4.91
CA SER A 162 9.77 1.17 6.30
C SER A 162 9.72 -0.26 6.82
N TYR A 163 8.69 -1.03 6.46
CA TYR A 163 8.59 -2.44 6.81
C TYR A 163 9.68 -3.29 6.11
N LEU A 164 9.95 -3.03 4.83
CA LEU A 164 10.95 -3.79 4.06
C LEU A 164 12.39 -3.52 4.52
N LEU A 165 12.69 -2.29 4.91
CA LEU A 165 14.01 -1.89 5.41
C LEU A 165 14.24 -2.34 6.85
N LYS A 166 13.19 -2.59 7.62
CA LYS A 166 13.25 -2.95 9.06
C LYS A 166 14.16 -1.98 9.84
N ASP A 167 15.22 -2.52 10.45
CA ASP A 167 16.14 -1.79 11.31
C ASP A 167 17.26 -1.07 10.54
N LYS A 168 17.34 -1.31 9.23
CA LYS A 168 18.30 -0.63 8.37
C LYS A 168 17.91 0.82 8.13
N LEU A 169 18.92 1.70 8.15
CA LEU A 169 18.75 3.11 7.81
C LEU A 169 17.67 3.84 8.63
N ILE A 170 17.54 3.51 9.92
CA ILE A 170 16.46 4.06 10.78
C ILE A 170 16.49 5.60 10.79
N TRP A 171 17.65 6.21 10.94
CA TRP A 171 17.80 7.67 10.99
C TRP A 171 17.45 8.34 9.67
N THR A 172 17.97 7.81 8.55
CA THR A 172 17.66 8.33 7.20
C THR A 172 16.18 8.21 6.89
N ARG A 173 15.57 7.08 7.23
CA ARG A 173 14.14 6.81 7.06
C ARG A 173 13.28 7.76 7.91
N SER A 174 13.68 8.00 9.16
CA SER A 174 12.96 8.91 10.05
C SER A 174 13.06 10.36 9.58
N LEU A 175 14.24 10.79 9.14
CA LEU A 175 14.41 12.10 8.52
C LEU A 175 13.53 12.24 7.27
N PHE A 176 13.53 11.22 6.40
CA PHE A 176 12.67 11.22 5.23
C PHE A 176 11.17 11.28 5.59
N GLY A 177 10.73 10.57 6.63
CA GLY A 177 9.34 10.62 7.11
C GLY A 177 8.95 12.02 7.59
N VAL A 178 9.83 12.70 8.33
CA VAL A 178 9.60 14.08 8.78
C VAL A 178 9.53 15.04 7.59
N LEU A 179 10.47 14.95 6.65
CA LEU A 179 10.50 15.81 5.47
C LEU A 179 9.26 15.58 4.57
N LEU A 180 8.87 14.32 4.38
CA LEU A 180 7.68 13.95 3.61
C LEU A 180 6.41 14.50 4.27
N SER A 181 6.29 14.38 5.58
CA SER A 181 5.17 14.95 6.33
C SER A 181 5.09 16.47 6.19
N ALA A 182 6.21 17.16 6.33
CA ALA A 182 6.28 18.62 6.13
C ALA A 182 5.89 19.03 4.72
N PHE A 183 6.34 18.29 3.70
CA PHE A 183 5.96 18.49 2.30
C PHE A 183 4.44 18.33 2.11
N ILE A 184 3.85 17.26 2.65
CA ILE A 184 2.41 16.98 2.53
C ILE A 184 1.57 18.07 3.22
N ILE A 185 2.00 18.55 4.41
CA ILE A 185 1.30 19.67 5.08
C ILE A 185 1.37 20.92 4.21
N LYS A 186 2.56 21.28 3.75
CA LYS A 186 2.78 22.54 3.04
C LYS A 186 2.05 22.63 1.71
N TYR A 187 2.06 21.56 0.93
CA TYR A 187 1.58 21.59 -0.46
C TYR A 187 0.22 20.91 -0.67
N CYS A 188 -0.13 19.93 0.15
CA CYS A 188 -1.40 19.19 0.01
C CYS A 188 -2.42 19.58 1.09
N ASP A 189 -2.01 20.19 2.21
CA ASP A 189 -2.83 20.40 3.43
C ASP A 189 -3.58 19.09 3.83
N ALA A 190 -2.94 17.94 3.67
CA ALA A 190 -3.48 16.63 4.03
C ALA A 190 -3.02 16.26 5.44
N ARG A 191 -3.53 16.97 6.44
CA ARG A 191 -3.06 16.94 7.84
C ARG A 191 -3.10 15.54 8.44
N LEU A 192 -4.16 14.77 8.18
CA LEU A 192 -4.30 13.41 8.71
C LEU A 192 -3.18 12.50 8.18
N ASN A 193 -2.91 12.52 6.87
CA ASN A 193 -1.87 11.69 6.27
C ASN A 193 -0.47 12.09 6.77
N ALA A 194 -0.20 13.38 6.89
CA ALA A 194 1.05 13.88 7.44
C ALA A 194 1.26 13.46 8.90
N LEU A 195 0.22 13.60 9.74
CA LEU A 195 0.26 13.13 11.12
C LEU A 195 0.46 11.61 11.20
N SER A 196 -0.16 10.85 10.31
CA SER A 196 0.00 9.39 10.25
C SER A 196 1.44 8.99 9.88
N ILE A 197 2.12 9.73 8.99
CA ILE A 197 3.54 9.53 8.66
C ILE A 197 4.42 9.81 9.88
N LEU A 198 4.17 10.92 10.59
CA LEU A 198 4.93 11.27 11.81
C LEU A 198 4.73 10.22 12.90
N LEU A 199 3.50 9.78 13.12
CA LEU A 199 3.18 8.74 14.09
C LEU A 199 3.87 7.42 13.74
N ALA A 200 3.81 6.99 12.48
CA ALA A 200 4.52 5.81 12.01
C ALA A 200 6.04 5.93 12.21
N THR A 201 6.61 7.10 11.92
CA THR A 201 8.02 7.38 12.13
C THR A 201 8.40 7.24 13.61
N ALA A 202 7.61 7.83 14.51
CA ALA A 202 7.83 7.76 15.96
C ALA A 202 7.73 6.30 16.47
N ILE A 203 6.73 5.55 16.00
CA ILE A 203 6.55 4.13 16.35
C ILE A 203 7.75 3.30 15.90
N PHE A 204 8.23 3.47 14.66
CA PHE A 204 9.39 2.74 14.18
C PHE A 204 10.68 3.08 14.95
N MET A 205 10.87 4.34 15.35
CA MET A 205 12.01 4.75 16.19
C MET A 205 11.91 4.15 17.58
N TYR A 206 10.73 4.18 18.19
CA TYR A 206 10.49 3.63 19.52
C TYR A 206 10.78 2.12 19.58
N PHE A 207 10.27 1.34 18.63
CA PHE A 207 10.55 -0.10 18.57
C PHE A 207 12.02 -0.41 18.30
N TYR A 208 12.69 0.39 17.48
CA TYR A 208 14.12 0.26 17.25
C TYR A 208 14.92 0.48 18.55
N TYR A 209 14.58 1.53 19.32
CA TYR A 209 15.22 1.84 20.59
C TYR A 209 15.02 0.71 21.61
N LEU A 210 13.78 0.24 21.80
CA LEU A 210 13.49 -0.88 22.71
C LEU A 210 14.26 -2.14 22.33
N PHE A 211 14.35 -2.45 21.04
CA PHE A 211 15.08 -3.63 20.57
C PHE A 211 16.60 -3.52 20.83
N THR A 212 17.18 -2.35 20.66
CA THR A 212 18.61 -2.10 20.93
C THR A 212 18.91 -2.16 22.43
N GLU A 213 18.05 -1.61 23.29
CA GLU A 213 18.19 -1.74 24.75
C GLU A 213 18.10 -3.20 25.20
N PHE A 214 17.12 -3.93 24.70
CA PHE A 214 16.96 -5.36 25.03
C PHE A 214 18.19 -6.19 24.63
N LEU A 215 18.81 -5.92 23.51
CA LEU A 215 20.05 -6.59 23.08
C LEU A 215 21.22 -6.22 23.98
N LEU A 216 21.37 -4.95 24.36
CA LEU A 216 22.46 -4.50 25.22
C LEU A 216 22.37 -5.09 26.64
N THR A 217 21.17 -5.18 27.20
CA THR A 217 20.95 -5.77 28.53
C THR A 217 21.23 -7.28 28.56
N ASN A 218 20.86 -8.02 27.49
CA ASN A 218 21.11 -9.45 27.41
C ASN A 218 22.59 -9.80 27.13
N THR A 219 23.33 -8.96 26.41
CA THR A 219 24.78 -9.16 26.17
C THR A 219 25.63 -8.92 27.42
N THR A 220 25.22 -8.05 28.33
CA THR A 220 25.91 -7.84 29.61
C THR A 220 25.75 -9.02 30.57
N PHE A 221 24.69 -9.80 30.49
CA PHE A 221 24.50 -11.02 31.29
C PHE A 221 25.36 -12.20 30.84
N THR A 222 25.75 -12.28 29.57
CA THR A 222 26.58 -13.37 29.02
C THR A 222 28.09 -13.16 29.21
N VAL A 223 28.54 -11.99 29.65
CA VAL A 223 29.98 -11.68 29.92
C VAL A 223 30.34 -11.87 31.39
N ILE A 224 29.38 -12.21 32.28
CA ILE A 224 29.61 -12.39 33.72
C ILE A 224 29.62 -13.89 34.12
N ILE A 225 29.58 -14.81 33.19
CA ILE A 225 29.77 -16.26 33.41
C ILE A 225 31.04 -16.73 32.71
#